data_3617c44fc24143646ccabeef94030304
#
_entry.id   3617c44fc24143646ccabeef94030304
#
_cell.length_a   1.000
_cell.length_b   1.000
_cell.length_c   1.000
_cell.angle_alpha   90.00
_cell.angle_beta   90.00
_cell.angle_gamma   90.00
#
_symmetry.space_group_name_H-M   'P 1'
#
loop_
_entity.id
_entity.type
_entity.pdbx_description
1 polymer ?
#
loop_
_entity_poly.entity_id
_entity_poly.type
_entity_poly.pdbx_seq_one_letter_code
_entity_poly.pdbx_strand_id
1 'polypeptide(L)'
;MSLEEFFRVAEELSARKIIGRFSTFLEHVKPSSGGVRVTRFNALFHWAVPTGREIEAGGEVGRHHILTHCYWREAGPEFKNVNIMAVAHGTDKQLLLDHKAAIDRHLAARNVPVSYTNVFWGGRSEIKPSEISPRVYREWWAQQSST
;
A
#
# COMPACT_ATOMS: atom_id res chain seq x y z
N MET A 1 17.40 21.82 -16.98
CA MET A 1 17.90 21.55 -15.62
C MET A 1 18.78 20.32 -15.69
N SER A 2 20.04 20.42 -15.24
CA SER A 2 20.96 19.29 -15.16
C SER A 2 20.58 18.36 -13.98
N LEU A 3 21.13 17.16 -13.96
CA LEU A 3 20.91 16.23 -12.84
C LEU A 3 21.48 16.79 -11.52
N GLU A 4 22.63 17.42 -11.57
CA GLU A 4 23.24 18.08 -10.42
C GLU A 4 22.39 19.22 -9.87
N GLU A 5 21.86 20.05 -10.75
CA GLU A 5 20.95 21.14 -10.38
C GLU A 5 19.65 20.61 -9.75
N PHE A 6 19.11 19.51 -10.30
CA PHE A 6 17.96 18.82 -9.72
C PHE A 6 18.21 18.33 -8.29
N PHE A 7 19.34 17.63 -8.06
CA PHE A 7 19.67 17.14 -6.71
C PHE A 7 19.91 18.29 -5.74
N ARG A 8 20.62 19.33 -6.13
CA ARG A 8 20.82 20.50 -5.29
C ARG A 8 19.49 21.15 -4.85
N VAL A 9 18.54 21.32 -5.77
CA VAL A 9 17.21 21.85 -5.44
C VAL A 9 16.43 20.92 -4.54
N ALA A 10 16.49 19.60 -4.78
CA ALA A 10 15.80 18.61 -3.94
C ALA A 10 16.35 18.59 -2.51
N GLU A 11 17.68 18.68 -2.34
CA GLU A 11 18.32 18.79 -1.03
C GLU A 11 17.96 20.08 -0.28
N GLU A 12 17.94 21.22 -0.99
CA GLU A 12 17.50 22.48 -0.42
C GLU A 12 16.03 22.42 0.06
N LEU A 13 15.12 21.87 -0.75
CA LEU A 13 13.71 21.73 -0.39
C LEU A 13 13.52 20.75 0.77
N SER A 14 14.34 19.70 0.84
CA SER A 14 14.34 18.75 1.95
C SER A 14 14.83 19.40 3.25
N ALA A 15 15.93 20.14 3.18
CA ALA A 15 16.48 20.87 4.34
C ALA A 15 15.49 21.90 4.90
N ARG A 16 14.73 22.55 4.03
CA ARG A 16 13.65 23.49 4.39
C ARG A 16 12.35 22.81 4.81
N LYS A 17 12.30 21.45 4.87
CA LYS A 17 11.11 20.66 5.17
C LYS A 17 9.89 20.95 4.27
N ILE A 18 10.13 21.43 3.06
CA ILE A 18 9.09 21.65 2.03
C ILE A 18 8.69 20.31 1.42
N ILE A 19 9.66 19.41 1.20
CA ILE A 19 9.42 18.03 0.84
C ILE A 19 9.73 17.14 2.06
N GLY A 20 8.80 16.28 2.43
CA GLY A 20 8.96 15.38 3.60
C GLY A 20 9.67 14.07 3.24
N ARG A 21 9.55 13.63 1.99
CA ARG A 21 10.17 12.41 1.49
C ARG A 21 10.40 12.50 -0.01
N PHE A 22 11.58 12.11 -0.42
CA PHE A 22 11.90 11.86 -1.82
C PHE A 22 12.03 10.36 -2.04
N SER A 23 11.23 9.79 -2.94
CA SER A 23 11.28 8.36 -3.24
C SER A 23 10.86 8.08 -4.69
N THR A 24 11.38 6.99 -5.24
CA THR A 24 10.95 6.48 -6.54
C THR A 24 9.66 5.69 -6.37
N PHE A 25 8.67 6.00 -7.19
CA PHE A 25 7.45 5.19 -7.31
C PHE A 25 7.61 4.20 -8.48
N LEU A 26 7.48 2.91 -8.18
CA LEU A 26 7.53 1.85 -9.20
C LEU A 26 6.11 1.36 -9.52
N GLU A 27 5.70 1.53 -10.75
CA GLU A 27 4.44 0.99 -11.26
C GLU A 27 4.61 -0.48 -11.67
N HIS A 28 4.53 -1.41 -10.71
CA HIS A 28 4.78 -2.82 -10.99
C HIS A 28 3.66 -3.51 -11.76
N VAL A 29 2.49 -2.89 -11.89
CA VAL A 29 1.33 -3.49 -12.59
C VAL A 29 1.43 -3.30 -14.10
N LYS A 30 2.12 -2.25 -14.56
CA LYS A 30 2.39 -2.03 -15.97
C LYS A 30 3.58 -2.85 -16.44
N PRO A 31 3.56 -3.36 -17.70
CA PRO A 31 4.75 -3.96 -18.28
C PRO A 31 5.91 -2.96 -18.28
N SER A 32 7.12 -3.43 -17.98
CA SER A 32 8.34 -2.68 -18.23
C SER A 32 8.49 -2.39 -19.72
N SER A 33 9.45 -1.54 -20.11
CA SER A 33 9.82 -1.32 -21.51
C SER A 33 10.17 -2.61 -22.26
N GLY A 34 10.58 -3.68 -21.53
CA GLY A 34 10.80 -5.03 -22.07
C GLY A 34 9.54 -5.93 -22.11
N GLY A 35 8.35 -5.40 -21.78
CA GLY A 35 7.10 -6.16 -21.79
C GLY A 35 6.88 -7.08 -20.58
N VAL A 36 7.81 -7.09 -19.63
CA VAL A 36 7.73 -7.96 -18.44
C VAL A 36 6.94 -7.28 -17.33
N ARG A 37 5.89 -7.94 -16.82
CA ARG A 37 5.19 -7.52 -15.60
C ARG A 37 5.93 -8.06 -14.39
N VAL A 38 6.29 -7.17 -13.47
CA VAL A 38 6.96 -7.54 -12.22
C VAL A 38 5.99 -8.18 -11.25
N THR A 39 4.73 -7.66 -11.19
CA THR A 39 3.66 -8.26 -10.38
C THR A 39 2.37 -8.34 -11.19
N ARG A 40 1.54 -9.34 -10.87
CA ARG A 40 0.26 -9.58 -11.55
C ARG A 40 -0.93 -9.38 -10.63
N PHE A 41 -0.76 -9.65 -9.34
CA PHE A 41 -1.79 -9.56 -8.32
C PHE A 41 -1.37 -8.62 -7.21
N ASN A 42 -2.32 -7.78 -6.80
CA ASN A 42 -2.24 -6.95 -5.60
C ASN A 42 -3.27 -7.48 -4.61
N ALA A 43 -2.84 -7.79 -3.40
CA ALA A 43 -3.72 -8.21 -2.33
C ALA A 43 -3.63 -7.23 -1.16
N LEU A 44 -4.76 -6.91 -0.57
CA LEU A 44 -4.85 -6.21 0.70
C LEU A 44 -5.36 -7.20 1.74
N PHE A 45 -4.48 -7.59 2.65
CA PHE A 45 -4.78 -8.47 3.76
C PHE A 45 -5.31 -7.66 4.93
N HIS A 46 -6.34 -8.15 5.58
CA HIS A 46 -7.02 -7.50 6.69
C HIS A 46 -7.08 -8.39 7.92
N TRP A 47 -6.88 -7.78 9.10
CA TRP A 47 -7.08 -8.43 10.40
C TRP A 47 -7.78 -7.48 11.37
N ALA A 48 -8.68 -8.01 12.17
CA ALA A 48 -9.21 -7.35 13.34
C ALA A 48 -8.59 -8.00 14.58
N VAL A 49 -7.76 -7.24 15.29
CA VAL A 49 -7.13 -7.65 16.55
C VAL A 49 -7.69 -6.80 17.72
N PRO A 50 -7.60 -7.27 18.97
CA PRO A 50 -8.08 -6.51 20.11
C PRO A 50 -7.39 -5.16 20.24
N THR A 51 -8.15 -4.16 20.67
CA THR A 51 -7.62 -2.83 21.00
C THR A 51 -6.46 -2.94 22.00
N GLY A 52 -5.39 -2.22 21.71
CA GLY A 52 -4.14 -2.27 22.48
C GLY A 52 -3.14 -3.34 22.02
N ARG A 53 -3.50 -4.21 21.07
CA ARG A 53 -2.60 -5.21 20.49
C ARG A 53 -2.15 -4.87 19.06
N GLU A 54 -2.52 -3.71 18.55
CA GLU A 54 -2.28 -3.31 17.15
C GLU A 54 -0.79 -3.20 16.82
N ILE A 55 -0.01 -2.59 17.71
CA ILE A 55 1.46 -2.42 17.49
C ILE A 55 2.16 -3.78 17.48
N GLU A 56 1.79 -4.67 18.41
CA GLU A 56 2.34 -6.02 18.43
C GLU A 56 1.95 -6.80 17.17
N ALA A 57 0.65 -6.84 16.85
CA ALA A 57 0.14 -7.53 15.68
C ALA A 57 0.74 -6.98 14.38
N GLY A 58 0.78 -5.66 14.23
CA GLY A 58 1.37 -4.98 13.07
C GLY A 58 2.86 -5.27 12.93
N GLY A 59 3.60 -5.33 14.05
CA GLY A 59 5.00 -5.72 14.09
C GLY A 59 5.23 -7.15 13.63
N GLU A 60 4.41 -8.10 14.11
CA GLU A 60 4.51 -9.51 13.69
C GLU A 60 4.09 -9.71 12.23
N VAL A 61 3.04 -9.04 11.76
CA VAL A 61 2.61 -9.04 10.35
C VAL A 61 3.70 -8.45 9.46
N GLY A 62 4.24 -7.29 9.82
CA GLY A 62 5.21 -6.54 9.01
C GLY A 62 6.56 -7.24 8.81
N ARG A 63 6.87 -8.30 9.57
CA ARG A 63 8.10 -9.10 9.40
C ARG A 63 8.10 -9.98 8.15
N HIS A 64 6.93 -10.20 7.54
CA HIS A 64 6.82 -11.09 6.39
C HIS A 64 7.26 -10.39 5.09
N HIS A 65 8.28 -10.93 4.43
CA HIS A 65 8.92 -10.32 3.25
C HIS A 65 7.99 -10.12 2.03
N ILE A 66 6.88 -10.86 1.96
CA ILE A 66 5.88 -10.70 0.90
C ILE A 66 5.11 -9.38 0.98
N LEU A 67 5.14 -8.74 2.15
CA LEU A 67 4.42 -7.50 2.41
C LEU A 67 5.28 -6.29 2.08
N THR A 68 4.70 -5.37 1.31
CA THR A 68 5.35 -4.09 0.99
C THR A 68 4.97 -2.98 1.95
N HIS A 69 3.79 -3.09 2.56
CA HIS A 69 3.25 -2.13 3.52
C HIS A 69 2.45 -2.86 4.59
N CYS A 70 2.53 -2.35 5.82
CA CYS A 70 1.65 -2.75 6.91
C CYS A 70 1.17 -1.48 7.61
N TYR A 71 -0.14 -1.38 7.85
CA TYR A 71 -0.79 -0.21 8.41
C TYR A 71 -1.63 -0.56 9.62
N TRP A 72 -1.60 0.28 10.63
CA TRP A 72 -2.64 0.37 11.63
C TRP A 72 -3.65 1.44 11.23
N ARG A 73 -4.91 1.04 11.06
CA ARG A 73 -6.02 1.95 10.73
C ARG A 73 -7.32 1.38 11.28
N GLU A 74 -8.08 2.17 11.98
CA GLU A 74 -9.41 1.79 12.46
C GLU A 74 -10.44 1.92 11.34
N ALA A 75 -11.08 0.82 10.99
CA ALA A 75 -12.05 0.77 9.90
C ALA A 75 -13.52 0.79 10.36
N GLY A 76 -13.79 0.76 11.65
CA GLY A 76 -15.16 0.80 12.21
C GLY A 76 -15.95 -0.52 12.10
N PRO A 77 -17.15 -0.56 12.71
CA PRO A 77 -17.98 -1.77 12.81
C PRO A 77 -18.44 -2.32 11.46
N GLU A 78 -18.75 -1.45 10.50
CA GLU A 78 -19.19 -1.83 9.13
C GLU A 78 -18.13 -2.62 8.38
N PHE A 79 -16.86 -2.49 8.75
CA PHE A 79 -15.72 -3.27 8.24
C PHE A 79 -15.19 -4.28 9.27
N LYS A 80 -16.06 -4.76 10.17
CA LYS A 80 -15.70 -5.77 11.19
C LYS A 80 -14.59 -5.33 12.14
N ASN A 81 -14.46 -4.03 12.39
CA ASN A 81 -13.41 -3.43 13.23
C ASN A 81 -11.99 -3.82 12.81
N VAL A 82 -11.76 -4.01 11.51
CA VAL A 82 -10.41 -4.22 10.97
C VAL A 82 -9.51 -3.08 11.40
N ASN A 83 -8.35 -3.39 11.95
CA ASN A 83 -7.40 -2.40 12.43
C ASN A 83 -5.95 -2.66 11.99
N ILE A 84 -5.66 -3.83 11.41
CA ILE A 84 -4.39 -4.12 10.73
C ILE A 84 -4.65 -4.44 9.27
N MET A 85 -3.92 -3.75 8.39
CA MET A 85 -3.98 -3.92 6.93
C MET A 85 -2.58 -4.06 6.37
N ALA A 86 -2.38 -4.99 5.44
CA ALA A 86 -1.08 -5.15 4.80
C ALA A 86 -1.22 -5.41 3.31
N VAL A 87 -0.31 -4.82 2.53
CA VAL A 87 -0.30 -4.93 1.06
C VAL A 87 0.73 -5.97 0.64
N ALA A 88 0.29 -6.93 -0.17
CA ALA A 88 1.13 -7.95 -0.77
C ALA A 88 1.04 -7.89 -2.30
N HIS A 89 2.15 -8.16 -2.97
CA HIS A 89 2.23 -8.21 -4.41
C HIS A 89 2.84 -9.54 -4.86
N GLY A 90 2.35 -10.09 -5.98
CA GLY A 90 2.90 -11.32 -6.52
C GLY A 90 2.43 -11.64 -7.93
N THR A 91 3.05 -12.65 -8.53
CA THR A 91 2.70 -13.17 -9.85
C THR A 91 1.74 -14.36 -9.78
N ASP A 92 1.62 -14.96 -8.61
CA ASP A 92 0.78 -16.13 -8.34
C ASP A 92 -0.19 -15.83 -7.19
N LYS A 93 -1.49 -16.03 -7.47
CA LYS A 93 -2.56 -15.76 -6.52
C LYS A 93 -2.57 -16.76 -5.36
N GLN A 94 -2.32 -18.03 -5.65
CA GLN A 94 -2.31 -19.08 -4.63
C GLN A 94 -1.14 -18.88 -3.67
N LEU A 95 0.03 -18.53 -4.18
CA LEU A 95 1.19 -18.21 -3.34
C LEU A 95 0.90 -17.05 -2.36
N LEU A 96 0.18 -16.01 -2.81
CA LEU A 96 -0.23 -14.91 -1.93
C LEU A 96 -1.18 -15.40 -0.82
N LEU A 97 -2.11 -16.30 -1.13
CA LEU A 97 -3.01 -16.91 -0.15
C LEU A 97 -2.26 -17.81 0.84
N ASP A 98 -1.26 -18.56 0.38
CA ASP A 98 -0.42 -19.41 1.23
C ASP A 98 0.40 -18.57 2.21
N HIS A 99 0.95 -17.45 1.77
CA HIS A 99 1.60 -16.46 2.64
C HIS A 99 0.62 -15.87 3.66
N LYS A 100 -0.61 -15.50 3.23
CA LYS A 100 -1.64 -15.02 4.14
C LYS A 100 -1.95 -16.04 5.23
N ALA A 101 -2.14 -17.30 4.84
CA ALA A 101 -2.38 -18.39 5.79
C ALA A 101 -1.18 -18.64 6.73
N ALA A 102 0.04 -18.46 6.25
CA ALA A 102 1.25 -18.53 7.08
C ALA A 102 1.29 -17.41 8.13
N ILE A 103 0.92 -16.18 7.73
CA ILE A 103 0.82 -15.03 8.64
C ILE A 103 -0.25 -15.30 9.72
N ASP A 104 -1.42 -15.82 9.33
CA ASP A 104 -2.49 -16.15 10.28
C ASP A 104 -2.03 -17.18 11.31
N ARG A 105 -1.34 -18.23 10.87
CA ARG A 105 -0.74 -19.22 11.79
C ARG A 105 0.33 -18.61 12.70
N HIS A 106 1.13 -17.70 12.16
CA HIS A 106 2.15 -17.00 12.95
C HIS A 106 1.51 -16.16 14.05
N LEU A 107 0.48 -15.37 13.75
CA LEU A 107 -0.25 -14.58 14.75
C LEU A 107 -0.85 -15.48 15.84
N ALA A 108 -1.46 -16.60 15.46
CA ALA A 108 -1.99 -17.58 16.41
C ALA A 108 -0.88 -18.17 17.32
N ALA A 109 0.27 -18.52 16.75
CA ALA A 109 1.42 -19.04 17.51
C ALA A 109 2.02 -17.99 18.47
N ARG A 110 1.84 -16.70 18.18
CA ARG A 110 2.23 -15.57 19.05
C ARG A 110 1.14 -15.19 20.04
N ASN A 111 0.06 -15.95 20.12
CA ASN A 111 -1.12 -15.66 20.97
C ASN A 111 -1.73 -14.27 20.68
N VAL A 112 -1.71 -13.85 19.42
CA VAL A 112 -2.43 -12.65 18.95
C VAL A 112 -3.80 -13.09 18.47
N PRO A 113 -4.88 -12.80 19.23
CA PRO A 113 -6.23 -13.18 18.82
C PRO A 113 -6.66 -12.35 17.61
N VAL A 114 -7.25 -13.02 16.63
CA VAL A 114 -7.81 -12.41 15.43
C VAL A 114 -9.30 -12.74 15.38
N SER A 115 -10.15 -11.72 15.52
CA SER A 115 -11.61 -11.90 15.49
C SER A 115 -12.18 -11.93 14.08
N TYR A 116 -11.48 -11.31 13.12
CA TYR A 116 -11.84 -11.29 11.71
C TYR A 116 -10.59 -11.15 10.85
N THR A 117 -10.60 -11.83 9.70
CA THR A 117 -9.55 -11.69 8.68
C THR A 117 -10.13 -11.87 7.29
N ASN A 118 -9.57 -11.16 6.31
CA ASN A 118 -10.00 -11.23 4.92
C ASN A 118 -8.88 -10.85 3.95
N VAL A 119 -9.11 -11.12 2.67
CA VAL A 119 -8.24 -10.72 1.55
C VAL A 119 -9.07 -10.00 0.51
N PHE A 120 -8.66 -8.78 0.16
CA PHE A 120 -9.20 -8.04 -0.96
C PHE A 120 -8.19 -8.04 -2.10
N TRP A 121 -8.67 -8.25 -3.31
CA TRP A 121 -7.84 -8.24 -4.51
C TRP A 121 -7.98 -6.88 -5.18
N GLY A 122 -6.84 -6.24 -5.43
CA GLY A 122 -6.80 -5.01 -6.20
C GLY A 122 -7.24 -5.27 -7.64
N GLY A 123 -8.16 -4.44 -8.11
CA GLY A 123 -8.57 -4.40 -9.50
C GLY A 123 -7.70 -3.47 -10.34
N ARG A 124 -8.31 -2.86 -11.35
CA ARG A 124 -7.67 -1.80 -12.14
C ARG A 124 -7.40 -0.59 -11.25
N SER A 125 -6.15 -0.15 -11.24
CA SER A 125 -5.78 1.10 -10.57
C SER A 125 -6.02 2.27 -11.49
N GLU A 126 -6.75 3.25 -11.01
CA GLU A 126 -6.92 4.55 -11.67
C GLU A 126 -6.24 5.61 -10.82
N ILE A 127 -5.24 6.26 -11.40
CA ILE A 127 -4.56 7.38 -10.75
C ILE A 127 -5.27 8.65 -11.19
N LYS A 128 -5.98 9.28 -10.25
CA LYS A 128 -6.51 10.63 -10.49
C LYS A 128 -5.50 11.68 -10.05
N PRO A 129 -5.41 12.81 -10.75
CA PRO A 129 -4.61 13.94 -10.30
C PRO A 129 -5.12 14.44 -8.95
N SER A 130 -4.21 14.80 -8.06
CA SER A 130 -4.56 15.42 -6.79
C SER A 130 -4.61 16.94 -6.89
N GLU A 131 -5.24 17.59 -5.92
CA GLU A 131 -5.30 19.05 -5.81
C GLU A 131 -3.93 19.71 -5.60
N ILE A 132 -2.89 18.94 -5.29
CA ILE A 132 -1.49 19.40 -5.23
C ILE A 132 -1.04 19.95 -6.59
N SER A 133 -1.65 19.52 -7.70
CA SER A 133 -1.45 20.08 -9.04
C SER A 133 -2.75 20.69 -9.56
N PRO A 134 -3.10 21.92 -9.15
CA PRO A 134 -4.43 22.50 -9.42
C PRO A 134 -4.78 22.62 -10.91
N ARG A 135 -3.79 22.82 -11.77
CA ARG A 135 -4.00 22.87 -13.22
C ARG A 135 -4.44 21.50 -13.76
N VAL A 136 -3.66 20.47 -13.46
CA VAL A 136 -3.92 19.09 -13.93
C VAL A 136 -5.23 18.56 -13.33
N TYR A 137 -5.54 18.91 -12.07
CA TYR A 137 -6.79 18.55 -11.43
C TYR A 137 -8.00 19.17 -12.13
N ARG A 138 -7.94 20.46 -12.49
CA ARG A 138 -9.03 21.13 -13.23
C ARG A 138 -9.23 20.55 -14.63
N GLU A 139 -8.15 20.26 -15.35
CA GLU A 139 -8.20 19.61 -16.66
C GLU A 139 -8.87 18.22 -16.58
N TRP A 140 -8.48 17.42 -15.59
CA TRP A 140 -9.10 16.13 -15.33
C TRP A 140 -10.58 16.25 -14.95
N TRP A 141 -10.93 17.17 -14.05
CA TRP A 141 -12.30 17.42 -13.62
C TRP A 141 -13.22 17.81 -14.77
N ALA A 142 -12.74 18.71 -15.65
CA ALA A 142 -13.49 19.15 -16.82
C ALA A 142 -13.82 17.99 -17.78
N GLN A 143 -12.91 17.01 -17.91
CA GLN A 143 -13.15 15.81 -18.72
C GLN A 143 -14.23 14.90 -18.12
N GLN A 144 -14.30 14.80 -16.78
CA GLN A 144 -15.33 13.98 -16.11
C GLN A 144 -16.73 14.61 -16.18
N SER A 145 -16.81 15.93 -16.21
CA SER A 145 -18.08 16.66 -16.25
C SER A 145 -18.70 16.76 -17.67
N SER A 146 -18.00 16.24 -18.68
CA SER A 146 -18.44 16.25 -20.08
C SER A 146 -19.01 14.91 -20.55
N THR A 147 -19.13 13.93 -19.64
CA THR A 147 -19.70 12.60 -19.85
C THR A 147 -21.01 12.46 -19.07
#